data_4934f763594c9f8c93c2ab8f8205f39a
#
_entry.id   4934f763594c9f8c93c2ab8f8205f39a
#
_cell.length_a   1.000
_cell.length_b   1.000
_cell.length_c   1.000
_cell.angle_alpha   90.00
_cell.angle_beta   90.00
_cell.angle_gamma   90.00
#
_symmetry.space_group_name_H-M   'P 1'
#
loop_
_entity.id
_entity.type
_entity.pdbx_description
1 polymer ?
#
loop_
_entity_poly.entity_id
_entity_poly.type
_entity_poly.pdbx_seq_one_letter_code
_entity_poly.pdbx_strand_id
1 'polypeptide(L)'
;SMADSLGIPVESMYPIDFKDNEIVKQDGTLVIGVSQAGRSTSTIEALKKAKQLGYFTIAVTSEKDTPVAETADVWMELYAGEELSGPKTKGFIVTIAQMAYFAVKLANSRGTASAEDVAKVAERLVNSSKNIPDIEEKSKKFIEDNIEELSSAKRIVIVGCEGNTAAMMEGALKVLEGVR
;
A
#
# COMPACT_ATOMS: atom_id res chain seq x y z
N SER A 1 9.73 -10.15 9.99
CA SER A 1 8.78 -9.28 9.24
C SER A 1 7.39 -9.36 9.88
N MET A 2 6.48 -8.44 9.53
CA MET A 2 5.08 -8.53 9.98
C MET A 2 4.39 -9.82 9.52
N ALA A 3 4.78 -10.37 8.38
CA ALA A 3 4.30 -11.66 7.89
C ALA A 3 4.66 -12.80 8.85
N ASP A 4 5.83 -12.76 9.48
CA ASP A 4 6.26 -13.77 10.45
C ASP A 4 5.36 -13.75 11.69
N SER A 5 4.88 -12.57 12.11
CA SER A 5 3.96 -12.41 13.23
C SER A 5 2.56 -12.95 12.95
N LEU A 6 2.12 -12.94 11.70
CA LEU A 6 0.82 -13.47 11.30
C LEU A 6 0.79 -15.01 11.30
N GLY A 7 1.93 -15.66 11.08
CA GLY A 7 2.04 -17.10 10.92
C GLY A 7 1.28 -17.66 9.70
N ILE A 8 1.05 -16.82 8.69
CA ILE A 8 0.44 -17.18 7.41
C ILE A 8 1.20 -16.55 6.26
N PRO A 9 1.25 -17.18 5.07
CA PRO A 9 1.80 -16.59 3.87
C PRO A 9 1.07 -15.30 3.50
N VAL A 10 1.82 -14.28 3.08
CA VAL A 10 1.27 -13.04 2.54
C VAL A 10 1.98 -12.75 1.22
N GLU A 11 1.22 -12.64 0.17
CA GLU A 11 1.71 -12.34 -1.17
C GLU A 11 1.15 -11.01 -1.67
N SER A 12 1.96 -10.28 -2.43
CA SER A 12 1.52 -9.11 -3.17
C SER A 12 1.57 -9.39 -4.66
N MET A 13 0.52 -9.02 -5.37
CA MET A 13 0.38 -9.32 -6.79
C MET A 13 -0.27 -8.15 -7.52
N TYR A 14 0.15 -7.87 -8.75
CA TYR A 14 -0.59 -6.94 -9.58
C TYR A 14 -1.97 -7.51 -9.91
N PRO A 15 -3.03 -6.68 -9.95
CA PRO A 15 -4.38 -7.17 -10.24
C PRO A 15 -4.48 -7.91 -11.58
N ILE A 16 -3.70 -7.48 -12.59
CA ILE A 16 -3.67 -8.14 -13.90
C ILE A 16 -3.09 -9.56 -13.80
N ASP A 17 -2.00 -9.72 -13.03
CA ASP A 17 -1.37 -11.02 -12.83
C ASP A 17 -2.30 -11.96 -12.06
N PHE A 18 -2.99 -11.47 -11.04
CA PHE A 18 -3.99 -12.26 -10.31
C PHE A 18 -5.15 -12.67 -11.23
N LYS A 19 -5.57 -11.79 -12.13
CA LYS A 19 -6.66 -12.07 -13.07
C LYS A 19 -6.27 -13.10 -14.13
N ASP A 20 -5.12 -12.93 -14.75
CA ASP A 20 -4.75 -13.66 -15.96
C ASP A 20 -3.99 -14.95 -15.69
N ASN A 21 -3.30 -15.08 -14.55
CA ASN A 21 -2.60 -16.29 -14.18
C ASN A 21 -3.54 -17.37 -13.60
N GLU A 22 -3.13 -18.62 -13.72
CA GLU A 22 -3.77 -19.71 -13.01
C GLU A 22 -3.49 -19.60 -11.50
N ILE A 23 -4.54 -19.42 -10.71
CA ILE A 23 -4.43 -19.35 -9.25
C ILE A 23 -4.76 -20.71 -8.66
N VAL A 24 -3.78 -21.33 -8.02
CA VAL A 24 -4.02 -22.58 -7.28
C VAL A 24 -4.94 -22.26 -6.10
N LYS A 25 -6.13 -22.85 -6.13
CA LYS A 25 -7.13 -22.61 -5.08
C LYS A 25 -6.62 -23.11 -3.74
N GLN A 26 -6.62 -22.23 -2.75
CA GLN A 26 -6.28 -22.52 -1.37
C GLN A 26 -7.40 -22.04 -0.45
N ASP A 27 -8.00 -22.96 0.28
CA ASP A 27 -9.08 -22.64 1.21
C ASP A 27 -8.59 -21.70 2.33
N GLY A 28 -9.48 -20.81 2.79
CA GLY A 28 -9.14 -19.82 3.81
C GLY A 28 -8.33 -18.61 3.28
N THR A 29 -8.24 -18.44 1.98
CA THR A 29 -7.59 -17.29 1.37
C THR A 29 -8.43 -16.03 1.52
N LEU A 30 -7.79 -14.95 1.98
CA LEU A 30 -8.31 -13.59 1.99
C LEU A 30 -7.66 -12.80 0.85
N VAL A 31 -8.45 -12.12 0.04
CA VAL A 31 -7.96 -11.23 -1.01
C VAL A 31 -8.31 -9.78 -0.69
N ILE A 32 -7.30 -8.92 -0.65
CA ILE A 32 -7.47 -7.50 -0.38
C ILE A 32 -7.16 -6.72 -1.66
N GLY A 33 -8.18 -6.07 -2.23
CA GLY A 33 -8.04 -5.19 -3.39
C GLY A 33 -7.87 -3.73 -2.94
N VAL A 34 -6.73 -3.14 -3.27
CA VAL A 34 -6.42 -1.74 -2.92
C VAL A 34 -6.59 -0.85 -4.15
N SER A 35 -7.42 0.18 -4.03
CA SER A 35 -7.63 1.18 -5.09
C SER A 35 -8.08 2.50 -4.47
N GLN A 36 -7.20 3.50 -4.36
CA GLN A 36 -7.52 4.75 -3.66
C GLN A 36 -8.84 5.37 -4.14
N ALA A 37 -9.00 5.58 -5.43
CA ALA A 37 -10.23 6.15 -6.00
C ALA A 37 -11.35 5.10 -6.22
N GLY A 38 -11.10 3.82 -5.94
CA GLY A 38 -12.07 2.75 -6.07
C GLY A 38 -12.58 2.47 -7.50
N ARG A 39 -11.85 2.89 -8.53
CA ARG A 39 -12.29 2.84 -9.95
C ARG A 39 -11.39 1.98 -10.85
N SER A 40 -10.36 1.32 -10.29
CA SER A 40 -9.45 0.47 -11.06
C SER A 40 -10.17 -0.75 -11.64
N THR A 41 -10.31 -0.79 -12.95
CA THR A 41 -10.95 -1.92 -13.67
C THR A 41 -10.24 -3.24 -13.40
N SER A 42 -8.90 -3.24 -13.40
CA SER A 42 -8.14 -4.46 -13.12
C SER A 42 -8.34 -4.97 -11.68
N THR A 43 -8.46 -4.08 -10.70
CA THR A 43 -8.77 -4.44 -9.31
C THR A 43 -10.18 -5.02 -9.18
N ILE A 44 -11.16 -4.44 -9.88
CA ILE A 44 -12.54 -4.97 -9.94
C ILE A 44 -12.53 -6.40 -10.49
N GLU A 45 -11.86 -6.64 -11.61
CA GLU A 45 -11.78 -7.96 -12.23
C GLU A 45 -11.05 -8.99 -11.35
N ALA A 46 -9.97 -8.59 -10.67
CA ALA A 46 -9.27 -9.43 -9.71
C ALA A 46 -10.18 -9.84 -8.53
N LEU A 47 -10.93 -8.89 -7.95
CA LEU A 47 -11.87 -9.18 -6.87
C LEU A 47 -13.03 -10.08 -7.34
N LYS A 48 -13.55 -9.87 -8.55
CA LYS A 48 -14.55 -10.78 -9.14
C LYS A 48 -14.03 -12.19 -9.27
N LYS A 49 -12.81 -12.36 -9.79
CA LYS A 49 -12.15 -13.67 -9.89
C LYS A 49 -11.95 -14.30 -8.50
N ALA A 50 -11.50 -13.52 -7.51
CA ALA A 50 -11.35 -14.00 -6.14
C ALA A 50 -12.67 -14.56 -5.57
N LYS A 51 -13.78 -13.85 -5.79
CA LYS A 51 -15.12 -14.32 -5.37
C LYS A 51 -15.53 -15.59 -6.12
N GLN A 52 -15.25 -15.70 -7.42
CA GLN A 52 -15.52 -16.92 -8.18
C GLN A 52 -14.75 -18.13 -7.65
N LEU A 53 -13.54 -17.91 -7.11
CA LEU A 53 -12.74 -18.93 -6.44
C LEU A 53 -13.25 -19.24 -5.02
N GLY A 54 -14.24 -18.50 -4.53
CA GLY A 54 -14.80 -18.67 -3.18
C GLY A 54 -13.95 -18.00 -2.08
N TYR A 55 -13.11 -17.04 -2.43
CA TYR A 55 -12.31 -16.30 -1.46
C TYR A 55 -13.11 -15.15 -0.85
N PHE A 56 -12.83 -14.88 0.43
CA PHE A 56 -13.34 -13.69 1.09
C PHE A 56 -12.58 -12.45 0.61
N THR A 57 -13.29 -11.36 0.31
CA THR A 57 -12.68 -10.20 -0.34
C THR A 57 -12.89 -8.92 0.46
N ILE A 58 -11.83 -8.11 0.56
CA ILE A 58 -11.86 -6.77 1.15
C ILE A 58 -11.47 -5.76 0.08
N ALA A 59 -12.26 -4.69 -0.07
CA ALA A 59 -11.87 -3.52 -0.83
C ALA A 59 -11.32 -2.44 0.09
N VAL A 60 -10.18 -1.87 -0.24
CA VAL A 60 -9.59 -0.71 0.44
C VAL A 60 -9.64 0.47 -0.51
N THR A 61 -10.54 1.42 -0.24
CA THR A 61 -10.77 2.61 -1.06
C THR A 61 -11.04 3.83 -0.19
N SER A 62 -10.85 5.04 -0.72
CA SER A 62 -11.16 6.27 0.03
C SER A 62 -12.67 6.51 0.18
N GLU A 63 -13.48 5.96 -0.72
CA GLU A 63 -14.93 6.15 -0.73
C GLU A 63 -15.65 4.80 -0.83
N LYS A 64 -16.79 4.70 -0.16
CA LYS A 64 -17.60 3.48 -0.10
C LYS A 64 -18.37 3.23 -1.41
N ASP A 65 -18.92 4.29 -1.99
CA ASP A 65 -19.80 4.17 -3.16
C ASP A 65 -18.95 4.15 -4.45
N THR A 66 -18.10 3.13 -4.56
CA THR A 66 -17.22 2.95 -5.71
C THR A 66 -17.29 1.52 -6.25
N PRO A 67 -17.04 1.32 -7.56
CA PRO A 67 -17.12 -0.01 -8.17
C PRO A 67 -16.23 -1.07 -7.53
N VAL A 68 -15.05 -0.69 -7.01
CA VAL A 68 -14.17 -1.61 -6.30
C VAL A 68 -14.78 -2.01 -4.95
N ALA A 69 -15.29 -1.03 -4.19
CA ALA A 69 -15.91 -1.27 -2.89
C ALA A 69 -17.19 -2.14 -3.01
N GLU A 70 -18.01 -1.88 -4.01
CA GLU A 70 -19.25 -2.65 -4.29
C GLU A 70 -18.95 -4.10 -4.73
N THR A 71 -17.78 -4.36 -5.31
CA THR A 71 -17.41 -5.69 -5.77
C THR A 71 -17.00 -6.61 -4.63
N ALA A 72 -16.38 -6.10 -3.56
CA ALA A 72 -15.89 -6.89 -2.43
C ALA A 72 -16.99 -7.28 -1.46
N ASP A 73 -16.70 -8.24 -0.58
CA ASP A 73 -17.61 -8.64 0.49
C ASP A 73 -17.62 -7.61 1.63
N VAL A 74 -16.47 -6.96 1.88
CA VAL A 74 -16.31 -5.93 2.90
C VAL A 74 -15.52 -4.76 2.35
N TRP A 75 -15.94 -3.56 2.71
CA TRP A 75 -15.22 -2.33 2.45
C TRP A 75 -14.44 -1.87 3.70
N MET A 76 -13.21 -1.45 3.50
CA MET A 76 -12.35 -0.82 4.49
C MET A 76 -11.94 0.56 3.96
N GLU A 77 -12.27 1.61 4.71
CA GLU A 77 -11.94 2.97 4.33
C GLU A 77 -10.43 3.21 4.34
N LEU A 78 -9.93 3.80 3.26
CA LEU A 78 -8.58 4.33 3.19
C LEU A 78 -8.61 5.81 3.57
N TYR A 79 -8.25 6.13 4.79
CA TYR A 79 -8.30 7.48 5.37
C TYR A 79 -7.24 8.44 4.78
N ALA A 80 -7.07 8.43 3.46
CA ALA A 80 -6.12 9.32 2.77
C ALA A 80 -6.65 10.76 2.63
N GLY A 81 -7.96 10.95 2.75
CA GLY A 81 -8.62 12.22 2.44
C GLY A 81 -8.46 12.60 0.98
N GLU A 82 -8.84 13.83 0.64
CA GLU A 82 -8.68 14.35 -0.71
C GLU A 82 -7.20 14.55 -1.06
N GLU A 83 -6.81 14.12 -2.24
CA GLU A 83 -5.46 14.26 -2.77
C GLU A 83 -5.49 15.01 -4.08
N LEU A 84 -5.06 16.28 -4.03
CA LEU A 84 -5.15 17.24 -5.14
C LEU A 84 -4.05 17.03 -6.20
N SER A 85 -2.96 16.38 -5.81
CA SER A 85 -1.85 16.11 -6.74
C SER A 85 -2.18 14.95 -7.69
N GLY A 86 -1.78 15.08 -8.96
CA GLY A 86 -1.83 13.99 -9.94
C GLY A 86 -1.01 12.77 -9.48
N PRO A 87 0.30 12.93 -9.19
CA PRO A 87 1.11 11.90 -8.57
C PRO A 87 0.67 11.64 -7.13
N LYS A 88 0.01 10.50 -6.89
CA LYS A 88 -0.53 10.15 -5.58
C LYS A 88 0.60 9.81 -4.60
N THR A 89 0.61 10.47 -3.44
CA THR A 89 1.61 10.27 -2.37
C THR A 89 0.98 9.93 -1.03
N LYS A 90 -0.04 10.66 -0.60
CA LYS A 90 -0.75 10.38 0.66
C LYS A 90 -1.37 8.98 0.64
N GLY A 91 -2.05 8.63 -0.45
CA GLY A 91 -2.69 7.33 -0.62
C GLY A 91 -1.72 6.17 -0.43
N PHE A 92 -0.49 6.30 -0.96
CA PHE A 92 0.55 5.30 -0.79
C PHE A 92 0.97 5.15 0.68
N ILE A 93 1.31 6.26 1.35
CA ILE A 93 1.76 6.26 2.75
C ILE A 93 0.67 5.71 3.67
N VAL A 94 -0.57 6.16 3.49
CA VAL A 94 -1.70 5.73 4.31
C VAL A 94 -2.01 4.26 4.08
N THR A 95 -1.89 3.76 2.84
CA THR A 95 -2.06 2.32 2.54
C THR A 95 -1.05 1.48 3.32
N ILE A 96 0.23 1.86 3.33
CA ILE A 96 1.26 1.15 4.09
C ILE A 96 0.94 1.16 5.58
N ALA A 97 0.60 2.33 6.13
CA ALA A 97 0.26 2.45 7.55
C ALA A 97 -0.97 1.62 7.93
N GLN A 98 -2.00 1.63 7.10
CA GLN A 98 -3.22 0.87 7.32
C GLN A 98 -2.98 -0.64 7.23
N MET A 99 -2.21 -1.11 6.25
CA MET A 99 -1.87 -2.53 6.12
C MET A 99 -1.01 -2.99 7.30
N ALA A 100 -0.08 -2.15 7.78
CA ALA A 100 0.71 -2.46 8.96
C ALA A 100 -0.16 -2.61 10.22
N TYR A 101 -1.10 -1.69 10.43
CA TYR A 101 -2.02 -1.74 11.55
C TYR A 101 -3.00 -2.92 11.42
N PHE A 102 -3.54 -3.16 10.24
CA PHE A 102 -4.39 -4.31 9.93
C PHE A 102 -3.68 -5.63 10.27
N ALA A 103 -2.43 -5.78 9.84
CA ALA A 103 -1.65 -7.00 10.08
C ALA A 103 -1.47 -7.28 11.58
N VAL A 104 -1.09 -6.28 12.38
CA VAL A 104 -0.91 -6.49 13.82
C VAL A 104 -2.24 -6.74 14.55
N LYS A 105 -3.34 -6.11 14.11
CA LYS A 105 -4.68 -6.37 14.64
C LYS A 105 -5.14 -7.78 14.31
N LEU A 106 -4.90 -8.25 13.10
CA LEU A 106 -5.20 -9.62 12.71
C LEU A 106 -4.36 -10.64 13.51
N ALA A 107 -3.06 -10.38 13.69
CA ALA A 107 -2.18 -11.19 14.53
C ALA A 107 -2.67 -11.25 15.98
N ASN A 108 -3.12 -10.12 16.54
CA ASN A 108 -3.70 -10.07 17.87
C ASN A 108 -4.99 -10.91 17.97
N SER A 109 -5.88 -10.79 16.99
CA SER A 109 -7.11 -11.60 16.94
C SER A 109 -6.83 -13.11 16.81
N ARG A 110 -5.70 -13.48 16.25
CA ARG A 110 -5.23 -14.88 16.13
C ARG A 110 -4.45 -15.36 17.36
N GLY A 111 -4.18 -14.48 18.33
CA GLY A 111 -3.40 -14.80 19.53
C GLY A 111 -1.88 -14.87 19.29
N THR A 112 -1.38 -14.42 18.13
CA THR A 112 0.06 -14.41 17.79
C THR A 112 0.74 -13.08 18.08
N ALA A 113 -0.02 -12.05 18.46
CA ALA A 113 0.47 -10.77 18.96
C ALA A 113 -0.34 -10.31 20.16
N SER A 114 0.29 -9.56 21.05
CA SER A 114 -0.35 -9.01 22.24
C SER A 114 -1.06 -7.67 21.96
N ALA A 115 -1.91 -7.23 22.89
CA ALA A 115 -2.47 -5.87 22.84
C ALA A 115 -1.38 -4.78 22.93
N GLU A 116 -0.27 -5.06 23.62
CA GLU A 116 0.89 -4.18 23.70
C GLU A 116 1.58 -4.03 22.35
N ASP A 117 1.69 -5.10 21.55
CA ASP A 117 2.25 -5.03 20.19
C ASP A 117 1.39 -4.16 19.27
N VAL A 118 0.06 -4.26 19.40
CA VAL A 118 -0.86 -3.37 18.68
C VAL A 118 -0.62 -1.90 19.06
N ALA A 119 -0.50 -1.61 20.36
CA ALA A 119 -0.24 -0.24 20.84
C ALA A 119 1.10 0.27 20.33
N LYS A 120 2.16 -0.54 20.37
CA LYS A 120 3.49 -0.19 19.87
C LYS A 120 3.49 0.13 18.37
N VAL A 121 2.77 -0.65 17.55
CA VAL A 121 2.66 -0.37 16.12
C VAL A 121 1.91 0.94 15.89
N ALA A 122 0.78 1.16 16.57
CA ALA A 122 0.03 2.41 16.46
C ALA A 122 0.89 3.62 16.85
N GLU A 123 1.62 3.55 17.96
CA GLU A 123 2.52 4.60 18.41
C GLU A 123 3.63 4.89 17.39
N ARG A 124 4.26 3.85 16.84
CA ARG A 124 5.30 4.01 15.79
C ARG A 124 4.75 4.71 14.56
N LEU A 125 3.56 4.36 14.10
CA LEU A 125 2.92 5.00 12.95
C LEU A 125 2.67 6.49 13.22
N VAL A 126 2.12 6.82 14.40
CA VAL A 126 1.90 8.22 14.81
C VAL A 126 3.21 8.99 14.95
N ASN A 127 4.24 8.38 15.53
CA ASN A 127 5.54 9.05 15.68
C ASN A 127 6.24 9.24 14.34
N SER A 128 6.14 8.27 13.42
CA SER A 128 6.67 8.41 12.06
C SER A 128 6.02 9.58 11.30
N SER A 129 4.70 9.77 11.46
CA SER A 129 4.00 10.86 10.78
C SER A 129 4.47 12.26 11.23
N LYS A 130 4.90 12.40 12.49
CA LYS A 130 5.43 13.67 13.03
C LYS A 130 6.74 14.10 12.38
N ASN A 131 7.49 13.16 11.79
CA ASN A 131 8.77 13.45 11.14
C ASN A 131 8.59 13.91 9.67
N ILE A 132 7.41 13.84 9.10
CA ILE A 132 7.17 14.17 7.68
C ILE A 132 7.59 15.62 7.36
N PRO A 133 7.24 16.65 8.13
CA PRO A 133 7.66 18.03 7.83
C PRO A 133 9.18 18.21 7.83
N ASP A 134 9.89 17.57 8.78
CA ASP A 134 11.35 17.61 8.85
C ASP A 134 12.01 16.89 7.64
N ILE A 135 11.43 15.77 7.22
CA ILE A 135 11.88 15.03 6.03
C ILE A 135 11.67 15.88 4.77
N GLU A 136 10.54 16.56 4.65
CA GLU A 136 10.22 17.44 3.52
C GLU A 136 11.25 18.58 3.43
N GLU A 137 11.50 19.28 4.53
CA GLU A 137 12.47 20.39 4.58
C GLU A 137 13.89 19.92 4.21
N LYS A 138 14.34 18.81 4.80
CA LYS A 138 15.67 18.24 4.50
C LYS A 138 15.79 17.77 3.07
N SER A 139 14.73 17.17 2.51
CA SER A 139 14.71 16.71 1.12
C SER A 139 14.78 17.89 0.14
N LYS A 140 14.03 18.97 0.43
CA LYS A 140 14.07 20.20 -0.35
C LYS A 140 15.47 20.81 -0.37
N LYS A 141 16.06 20.97 0.82
CA LYS A 141 17.42 21.48 0.94
C LYS A 141 18.43 20.60 0.20
N PHE A 142 18.33 19.27 0.32
CA PHE A 142 19.21 18.34 -0.41
C PHE A 142 19.13 18.55 -1.92
N ILE A 143 17.92 18.71 -2.47
CA ILE A 143 17.72 18.95 -3.90
C ILE A 143 18.31 20.29 -4.31
N GLU A 144 18.08 21.36 -3.54
CA GLU A 144 18.61 22.69 -3.80
C GLU A 144 20.15 22.70 -3.78
N ASP A 145 20.76 22.04 -2.78
CA ASP A 145 22.21 21.95 -2.63
C ASP A 145 22.91 21.14 -3.77
N ASN A 146 22.17 20.26 -4.48
CA ASN A 146 22.70 19.39 -5.51
C ASN A 146 22.04 19.58 -6.88
N ILE A 147 21.38 20.71 -7.10
CA ILE A 147 20.51 20.94 -8.26
C ILE A 147 21.26 20.82 -9.61
N GLU A 148 22.48 21.31 -9.68
CA GLU A 148 23.28 21.27 -10.90
C GLU A 148 23.61 19.84 -11.33
N GLU A 149 24.01 19.00 -10.39
CA GLU A 149 24.34 17.60 -10.63
C GLU A 149 23.10 16.77 -10.96
N LEU A 150 22.03 16.96 -10.18
CA LEU A 150 20.76 16.28 -10.39
C LEU A 150 20.13 16.64 -11.74
N SER A 151 20.15 17.92 -12.12
CA SER A 151 19.57 18.38 -13.39
C SER A 151 20.39 17.97 -14.62
N SER A 152 21.67 17.69 -14.46
CA SER A 152 22.54 17.20 -15.54
C SER A 152 22.39 15.70 -15.82
N ALA A 153 21.75 14.96 -14.92
CA ALA A 153 21.60 13.51 -15.02
C ALA A 153 20.75 13.12 -16.25
N LYS A 154 21.32 12.28 -17.12
CA LYS A 154 20.61 11.72 -18.29
C LYS A 154 19.85 10.44 -17.99
N ARG A 155 20.10 9.85 -16.84
CA ARG A 155 19.47 8.60 -16.38
C ARG A 155 19.48 8.56 -14.86
N ILE A 156 18.35 8.18 -14.29
CA ILE A 156 18.21 7.93 -12.85
C ILE A 156 17.97 6.44 -12.65
N VAL A 157 18.73 5.82 -11.76
CA VAL A 157 18.52 4.43 -11.32
C VAL A 157 18.32 4.44 -9.81
N ILE A 158 17.18 3.94 -9.37
CA ILE A 158 16.86 3.85 -7.94
C ILE A 158 16.96 2.38 -7.54
N VAL A 159 17.73 2.10 -6.50
CA VAL A 159 17.96 0.75 -5.98
C VAL A 159 17.51 0.66 -4.52
N GLY A 160 16.96 -0.48 -4.14
CA GLY A 160 16.53 -0.74 -2.78
C GLY A 160 16.31 -2.23 -2.56
N CYS A 161 16.38 -2.66 -1.31
CA CYS A 161 16.21 -4.06 -0.93
C CYS A 161 15.26 -4.19 0.27
N GLU A 162 14.77 -5.40 0.51
CA GLU A 162 13.93 -5.76 1.64
C GLU A 162 12.70 -4.85 1.79
N GLY A 163 12.50 -4.25 2.97
CA GLY A 163 11.40 -3.34 3.24
C GLY A 163 11.39 -2.05 2.40
N ASN A 164 12.52 -1.69 1.79
CA ASN A 164 12.63 -0.52 0.93
C ASN A 164 12.23 -0.78 -0.54
N THR A 165 11.96 -2.02 -0.93
CA THR A 165 11.61 -2.35 -2.33
C THR A 165 10.36 -1.60 -2.79
N ALA A 166 9.32 -1.56 -1.98
CA ALA A 166 8.09 -0.83 -2.31
C ALA A 166 8.33 0.69 -2.40
N ALA A 167 9.11 1.25 -1.47
CA ALA A 167 9.47 2.67 -1.50
C ALA A 167 10.34 3.03 -2.71
N MET A 168 11.26 2.14 -3.11
CA MET A 168 12.06 2.30 -4.32
C MET A 168 11.19 2.33 -5.58
N MET A 169 10.27 1.37 -5.72
CA MET A 169 9.36 1.29 -6.88
C MET A 169 8.45 2.53 -6.96
N GLU A 170 7.85 2.91 -5.84
CA GLU A 170 7.01 4.10 -5.76
C GLU A 170 7.79 5.38 -6.00
N GLY A 171 8.99 5.51 -5.44
CA GLY A 171 9.88 6.65 -5.67
C GLY A 171 10.27 6.80 -7.14
N ALA A 172 10.61 5.70 -7.81
CA ALA A 172 10.90 5.69 -9.24
C ALA A 172 9.69 6.15 -10.06
N LEU A 173 8.48 5.69 -9.69
CA LEU A 173 7.23 6.10 -10.32
C LEU A 173 6.97 7.60 -10.11
N LYS A 174 7.19 8.13 -8.90
CA LYS A 174 6.98 9.56 -8.61
C LYS A 174 7.96 10.46 -9.37
N VAL A 175 9.21 10.04 -9.52
CA VAL A 175 10.17 10.77 -10.37
C VAL A 175 9.69 10.77 -11.83
N LEU A 176 9.21 9.64 -12.35
CA LEU A 176 8.70 9.54 -13.72
C LEU A 176 7.44 10.39 -13.94
N GLU A 177 6.51 10.39 -12.99
CA GLU A 177 5.24 11.15 -13.09
C GLU A 177 5.43 12.65 -12.89
N GLY A 178 6.38 13.06 -12.04
CA GLY A 178 6.60 14.46 -11.69
C GLY A 178 7.34 15.28 -12.74
N VAL A 179 7.94 14.65 -13.76
CA VAL A 179 8.79 15.31 -14.78
C VAL A 179 8.03 15.52 -16.12
N ARG A 180 6.74 15.24 -16.16
CA ARG A 180 5.89 15.38 -17.35
C ARG A 180 5.12 16.67 -17.33
#